data_07af1f1a1a853b70dcd92da1af9e5cf7
#
_entry.id   07af1f1a1a853b70dcd92da1af9e5cf7
#
_cell.length_a   1.000
_cell.length_b   1.000
_cell.length_c   1.000
_cell.angle_alpha   90.00
_cell.angle_beta   90.00
_cell.angle_gamma   90.00
#
_symmetry.space_group_name_H-M   'P 1'
#
loop_
_entity.id
_entity.type
_entity.pdbx_description
1 polymer ?
#
loop_
_entity_poly.entity_id
_entity_poly.type
_entity_poly.pdbx_seq_one_letter_code
_entity_poly.pdbx_strand_id
1 'polypeptide(L)'
;MALTGVIMPTASTGSAGESPSSGPLQRVANRPIVCHVLDRLQLAGVDSVALVVPSWGLDELRAAIAADAPAGLDVSYVVYGDERSLDDALAALADLVGERACLVHAADGLPTQPLTELVQALRGGGVPDLVAFVHRSPGDATALATRRLLRIAEHPLNGQALELAGVCMFGPGALRRAQPTHWWQDGRPDLTGISERLVQSGARMAIQPIHGWLQYGGSTRQLLELNRLVLDALSHEAPTGARIDDDETNRIEGCVVVHPTARVESSTIVGPAIVGADATVLNAYIGSYTSIGAGVHVEGAEIERSIILPGARITHIGGRLVGSVVGRDARIFRDFSLPRALRLDVGDGGEVALC
;
A
#
# COMPACT_ATOMS: atom_id res chain seq x y z
N MET A 1 13.67 22.65 -2.58
CA MET A 1 12.24 23.01 -2.55
C MET A 1 11.61 22.15 -1.48
N ALA A 2 11.03 22.72 -0.45
CA ALA A 2 10.31 21.96 0.58
C ALA A 2 9.07 21.31 -0.06
N LEU A 3 8.92 20.03 0.12
CA LEU A 3 7.84 19.22 -0.42
C LEU A 3 7.02 18.63 0.73
N THR A 4 5.74 18.93 0.75
CA THR A 4 4.81 18.37 1.74
C THR A 4 4.12 17.14 1.14
N GLY A 5 4.03 16.06 1.89
CA GLY A 5 3.19 14.92 1.55
C GLY A 5 1.75 15.15 1.99
N VAL A 6 0.83 14.67 1.20
CA VAL A 6 -0.59 14.62 1.56
C VAL A 6 -1.06 13.20 1.30
N ILE A 7 -1.57 12.53 2.32
CA ILE A 7 -2.16 11.21 2.18
C ILE A 7 -3.68 11.35 2.26
N MET A 8 -4.35 10.87 1.22
CA MET A 8 -5.79 10.99 1.05
C MET A 8 -6.51 9.68 1.40
N PRO A 9 -7.70 9.78 2.02
CA PRO A 9 -8.50 8.61 2.33
C PRO A 9 -8.89 7.88 1.05
N THR A 10 -9.05 6.58 1.17
CA THR A 10 -9.58 5.71 0.14
C THR A 10 -10.98 5.28 0.55
N ALA A 11 -11.93 5.30 -0.37
CA ALA A 11 -13.20 4.67 -0.12
C ALA A 11 -12.95 3.16 -0.05
N SER A 12 -13.17 2.56 1.10
CA SER A 12 -13.24 1.11 1.18
C SER A 12 -14.44 0.68 0.34
N THR A 13 -14.19 0.03 -0.78
CA THR A 13 -15.22 -0.71 -1.53
C THR A 13 -15.52 -2.05 -0.85
N GLY A 14 -15.17 -2.17 0.44
CA GLY A 14 -15.49 -3.32 1.26
C GLY A 14 -17.00 -3.53 1.36
N SER A 15 -17.41 -4.79 1.39
CA SER A 15 -18.78 -5.21 1.67
C SER A 15 -19.32 -4.46 2.89
N ALA A 16 -20.62 -4.17 2.89
CA ALA A 16 -21.29 -3.46 3.99
C ALA A 16 -20.95 -4.11 5.34
N GLY A 17 -20.06 -3.47 6.13
CA GLY A 17 -19.56 -3.97 7.42
C GLY A 17 -18.05 -3.78 7.65
N GLU A 18 -17.24 -3.52 6.61
CA GLU A 18 -15.83 -3.20 6.80
C GLU A 18 -15.62 -1.70 7.11
N SER A 19 -14.79 -1.41 8.08
CA SER A 19 -14.40 -0.03 8.41
C SER A 19 -13.68 0.61 7.24
N PRO A 20 -13.98 1.87 6.84
CA PRO A 20 -13.24 2.61 5.80
C PRO A 20 -11.74 2.74 6.05
N SER A 21 -11.29 2.55 7.29
CA SER A 21 -9.88 2.52 7.66
C SER A 21 -9.18 1.19 7.31
N SER A 22 -9.93 0.14 6.90
CA SER A 22 -9.35 -1.19 6.68
C SER A 22 -8.33 -1.23 5.54
N GLY A 23 -8.54 -0.51 4.44
CA GLY A 23 -7.65 -0.51 3.28
C GLY A 23 -6.20 -0.08 3.61
N PRO A 24 -5.99 1.13 4.14
CA PRO A 24 -4.67 1.62 4.54
C PRO A 24 -3.98 0.80 5.63
N LEU A 25 -4.76 0.12 6.48
CA LEU A 25 -4.28 -0.70 7.59
C LEU A 25 -4.02 -2.17 7.21
N GLN A 26 -4.40 -2.59 6.00
CA GLN A 26 -4.02 -3.91 5.50
C GLN A 26 -2.52 -4.07 5.49
N ARG A 27 -2.05 -5.25 5.91
CA ARG A 27 -0.61 -5.50 6.05
C ARG A 27 -0.04 -6.25 4.85
N VAL A 28 1.04 -5.69 4.32
CA VAL A 28 1.90 -6.32 3.32
C VAL A 28 3.34 -6.24 3.82
N ALA A 29 4.14 -7.27 3.61
CA ALA A 29 5.49 -7.37 4.19
C ALA A 29 5.51 -6.99 5.70
N ASN A 30 4.52 -7.48 6.44
CA ASN A 30 4.33 -7.31 7.89
C ASN A 30 4.02 -5.89 8.38
N ARG A 31 3.87 -4.89 7.50
CA ARG A 31 3.56 -3.50 7.87
C ARG A 31 2.29 -3.01 7.17
N PRO A 32 1.53 -2.06 7.74
CA PRO A 32 0.39 -1.43 7.08
C PRO A 32 0.77 -0.78 5.75
N ILE A 33 -0.11 -0.83 4.74
CA ILE A 33 0.15 -0.21 3.43
C ILE A 33 0.47 1.27 3.59
N VAL A 34 -0.24 2.00 4.44
CA VAL A 34 0.02 3.43 4.69
C VAL A 34 1.44 3.71 5.18
N CYS A 35 2.05 2.80 5.94
CA CYS A 35 3.43 2.96 6.39
C CYS A 35 4.43 2.83 5.23
N HIS A 36 4.16 1.95 4.27
CA HIS A 36 4.95 1.89 3.02
C HIS A 36 4.76 3.14 2.16
N VAL A 37 3.58 3.76 2.17
CA VAL A 37 3.36 5.06 1.53
C VAL A 37 4.21 6.14 2.18
N LEU A 38 4.24 6.19 3.52
CA LEU A 38 5.07 7.14 4.28
C LEU A 38 6.56 6.98 3.99
N ASP A 39 7.07 5.75 3.94
CA ASP A 39 8.47 5.46 3.56
C ASP A 39 8.79 6.02 2.17
N ARG A 40 7.94 5.77 1.19
CA ARG A 40 8.14 6.25 -0.19
C ARG A 40 8.09 7.77 -0.31
N LEU A 41 7.22 8.42 0.45
CA LEU A 41 7.16 9.88 0.53
C LEU A 41 8.45 10.45 1.16
N GLN A 42 8.92 9.88 2.26
CA GLN A 42 10.17 10.29 2.90
C GLN A 42 11.37 10.12 1.97
N LEU A 43 11.50 8.96 1.29
CA LEU A 43 12.54 8.72 0.30
C LEU A 43 12.49 9.70 -0.87
N ALA A 44 11.30 10.19 -1.25
CA ALA A 44 11.13 11.23 -2.27
C ALA A 44 11.52 12.65 -1.78
N GLY A 45 11.95 12.78 -0.53
CA GLY A 45 12.38 14.04 0.09
C GLY A 45 11.24 14.86 0.67
N VAL A 46 10.19 14.18 1.14
CA VAL A 46 9.11 14.77 1.94
C VAL A 46 9.50 14.71 3.41
N ASP A 47 9.41 15.81 4.12
CA ASP A 47 9.77 15.99 5.55
C ASP A 47 8.54 16.07 6.44
N SER A 48 7.39 16.47 5.87
CA SER A 48 6.12 16.58 6.60
C SER A 48 4.99 16.02 5.78
N VAL A 49 4.09 15.28 6.43
CA VAL A 49 2.92 14.66 5.81
C VAL A 49 1.66 15.06 6.55
N ALA A 50 0.63 15.46 5.80
CA ALA A 50 -0.72 15.62 6.30
C ALA A 50 -1.57 14.42 5.87
N LEU A 51 -2.11 13.68 6.84
CA LEU A 51 -3.08 12.61 6.58
C LEU A 51 -4.51 13.15 6.72
N VAL A 52 -5.28 13.01 5.66
CA VAL A 52 -6.73 13.25 5.69
C VAL A 52 -7.41 11.96 6.13
N VAL A 53 -8.10 11.96 7.27
CA VAL A 53 -8.61 10.75 7.91
C VAL A 53 -10.01 10.97 8.48
N PRO A 54 -10.92 9.99 8.35
CA PRO A 54 -12.21 10.07 9.01
C PRO A 54 -12.07 9.93 10.54
N SER A 55 -12.94 10.61 11.29
CA SER A 55 -12.91 10.61 12.76
C SER A 55 -12.98 9.20 13.36
N TRP A 56 -13.75 8.31 12.76
CA TRP A 56 -13.96 6.92 13.22
C TRP A 56 -12.80 5.95 12.94
N GLY A 57 -11.77 6.35 12.19
CA GLY A 57 -10.58 5.52 11.91
C GLY A 57 -9.28 6.12 12.46
N LEU A 58 -9.37 7.25 13.14
CA LEU A 58 -8.20 8.04 13.55
C LEU A 58 -7.31 7.32 14.57
N ASP A 59 -7.88 6.71 15.59
CA ASP A 59 -7.11 6.09 16.68
C ASP A 59 -6.37 4.84 16.20
N GLU A 60 -7.00 4.01 15.39
CA GLU A 60 -6.38 2.83 14.80
C GLU A 60 -5.23 3.22 13.87
N LEU A 61 -5.44 4.24 13.05
CA LEU A 61 -4.42 4.74 12.12
C LEU A 61 -3.24 5.37 12.87
N ARG A 62 -3.51 6.17 13.93
CA ARG A 62 -2.46 6.72 14.78
C ARG A 62 -1.62 5.65 15.45
N ALA A 63 -2.27 4.62 16.00
CA ALA A 63 -1.57 3.50 16.64
C ALA A 63 -0.68 2.75 15.64
N ALA A 64 -1.17 2.49 14.44
CA ALA A 64 -0.42 1.82 13.39
C ALA A 64 0.79 2.65 12.90
N ILE A 65 0.61 3.96 12.72
CA ILE A 65 1.68 4.88 12.30
C ILE A 65 2.71 5.03 13.42
N ALA A 66 2.28 5.16 14.67
CA ALA A 66 3.21 5.26 15.81
C ALA A 66 4.09 4.01 15.97
N ALA A 67 3.59 2.84 15.58
CA ALA A 67 4.33 1.58 15.66
C ALA A 67 5.30 1.37 14.48
N ASP A 68 4.91 1.76 13.27
CA ASP A 68 5.54 1.28 12.03
C ASP A 68 5.99 2.41 11.08
N ALA A 69 5.78 3.71 11.39
CA ALA A 69 6.18 4.81 10.51
C ALA A 69 7.70 5.05 10.50
N PRO A 70 8.25 5.59 9.40
CA PRO A 70 9.65 5.93 9.33
C PRO A 70 10.03 7.04 10.32
N ALA A 71 11.20 6.92 10.93
CA ALA A 71 11.70 7.90 11.87
C ALA A 71 12.00 9.25 11.21
N GLY A 72 11.70 10.35 11.91
CA GLY A 72 12.03 11.70 11.45
C GLY A 72 11.05 12.31 10.45
N LEU A 73 9.95 11.65 10.14
CA LEU A 73 8.86 12.19 9.34
C LEU A 73 7.83 12.86 10.26
N ASP A 74 7.55 14.14 10.03
CA ASP A 74 6.49 14.85 10.76
C ASP A 74 5.12 14.51 10.19
N VAL A 75 4.25 13.91 11.02
CA VAL A 75 2.92 13.44 10.59
C VAL A 75 1.83 14.22 11.33
N SER A 76 1.03 14.97 10.58
CA SER A 76 -0.15 15.68 11.05
C SER A 76 -1.44 15.04 10.51
N TYR A 77 -2.56 15.27 11.22
CA TYR A 77 -3.85 14.67 10.86
C TYR A 77 -4.88 15.76 10.58
N VAL A 78 -5.51 15.69 9.41
CA VAL A 78 -6.64 16.52 9.02
C VAL A 78 -7.90 15.65 9.10
N VAL A 79 -8.67 15.83 10.16
CA VAL A 79 -9.80 14.95 10.48
C VAL A 79 -11.07 15.48 9.85
N TYR A 80 -11.88 14.60 9.26
CA TYR A 80 -13.24 14.85 8.78
C TYR A 80 -14.23 13.83 9.39
N GLY A 81 -15.52 14.13 9.38
CA GLY A 81 -16.56 13.27 9.95
C GLY A 81 -17.78 14.07 10.36
N ASP A 82 -18.38 13.76 11.49
CA ASP A 82 -19.65 14.36 11.95
C ASP A 82 -19.61 15.89 12.11
N GLU A 83 -18.48 16.43 12.55
CA GLU A 83 -18.31 17.87 12.83
C GLU A 83 -17.70 18.66 11.66
N ARG A 84 -17.07 17.99 10.71
CA ARG A 84 -16.35 18.60 9.59
C ARG A 84 -16.51 17.76 8.33
N SER A 85 -17.03 18.33 7.26
CA SER A 85 -17.13 17.66 5.98
C SER A 85 -15.74 17.38 5.36
N LEU A 86 -15.66 16.46 4.41
CA LEU A 86 -14.43 16.22 3.64
C LEU A 86 -13.99 17.49 2.89
N ASP A 87 -14.91 18.28 2.38
CA ASP A 87 -14.59 19.53 1.67
C ASP A 87 -13.98 20.58 2.60
N ASP A 88 -14.50 20.71 3.83
CA ASP A 88 -13.90 21.60 4.84
C ASP A 88 -12.51 21.10 5.27
N ALA A 89 -12.32 19.78 5.33
CA ALA A 89 -11.01 19.20 5.60
C ALA A 89 -10.02 19.49 4.46
N LEU A 90 -10.46 19.40 3.20
CA LEU A 90 -9.65 19.73 2.02
C LEU A 90 -9.30 21.22 1.97
N ALA A 91 -10.21 22.11 2.36
CA ALA A 91 -9.92 23.54 2.49
C ALA A 91 -8.85 23.80 3.56
N ALA A 92 -8.99 23.20 4.74
CA ALA A 92 -7.99 23.30 5.81
C ALA A 92 -6.64 22.70 5.40
N LEU A 93 -6.64 21.62 4.64
CA LEU A 93 -5.43 21.03 4.05
C LEU A 93 -4.73 22.00 3.10
N ALA A 94 -5.48 22.67 2.22
CA ALA A 94 -4.93 23.67 1.30
C ALA A 94 -4.27 24.85 2.05
N ASP A 95 -4.86 25.28 3.15
CA ASP A 95 -4.27 26.29 4.03
C ASP A 95 -3.03 25.78 4.78
N LEU A 96 -3.04 24.54 5.25
CA LEU A 96 -1.90 23.90 5.91
C LEU A 96 -0.70 23.75 4.95
N VAL A 97 -0.93 23.34 3.71
CA VAL A 97 0.09 23.25 2.67
C VAL A 97 0.58 24.65 2.24
N GLY A 98 -0.33 25.61 2.15
CA GLY A 98 -0.02 27.01 1.83
C GLY A 98 0.67 27.15 0.46
N GLU A 99 1.83 27.83 0.47
CA GLU A 99 2.63 28.09 -0.73
C GLU A 99 3.66 26.97 -1.04
N ARG A 100 3.66 25.87 -0.28
CA ARG A 100 4.56 24.74 -0.55
C ARG A 100 4.04 23.91 -1.71
N ALA A 101 4.95 23.24 -2.41
CA ALA A 101 4.55 22.17 -3.31
C ALA A 101 4.13 20.95 -2.50
N CYS A 102 3.18 20.17 -3.01
CA CYS A 102 2.77 18.96 -2.32
C CYS A 102 2.61 17.76 -3.26
N LEU A 103 2.94 16.60 -2.74
CA LEU A 103 2.71 15.30 -3.36
C LEU A 103 1.51 14.64 -2.68
N VAL A 104 0.42 14.49 -3.41
CA VAL A 104 -0.82 13.89 -2.93
C VAL A 104 -0.84 12.43 -3.32
N HIS A 105 -1.15 11.55 -2.38
CA HIS A 105 -1.05 10.10 -2.53
C HIS A 105 -2.23 9.39 -1.87
N ALA A 106 -2.77 8.37 -2.51
CA ALA A 106 -3.78 7.50 -1.90
C ALA A 106 -3.17 6.66 -0.77
N ALA A 107 -3.92 6.48 0.31
CA ALA A 107 -3.43 5.80 1.53
C ALA A 107 -3.19 4.29 1.37
N ASP A 108 -3.77 3.65 0.36
CA ASP A 108 -3.79 2.19 0.17
C ASP A 108 -3.26 1.73 -1.19
N GLY A 109 -2.49 2.57 -1.87
CA GLY A 109 -1.90 2.25 -3.17
C GLY A 109 -0.40 2.52 -3.21
N LEU A 110 0.29 1.89 -4.14
CA LEU A 110 1.73 2.07 -4.35
C LEU A 110 2.06 2.11 -5.85
N PRO A 111 2.90 3.06 -6.31
CA PRO A 111 3.46 3.00 -7.65
C PRO A 111 4.45 1.84 -7.74
N THR A 112 4.56 1.23 -8.94
CA THR A 112 5.50 0.13 -9.17
C THR A 112 6.95 0.59 -9.37
N GLN A 113 7.19 1.90 -9.41
CA GLN A 113 8.50 2.52 -9.48
C GLN A 113 8.72 3.46 -8.30
N PRO A 114 9.98 3.79 -7.95
CA PRO A 114 10.28 4.72 -6.88
C PRO A 114 9.72 6.13 -7.12
N LEU A 115 9.08 6.73 -6.11
CA LEU A 115 8.60 8.13 -6.17
C LEU A 115 9.77 9.12 -6.34
N THR A 116 10.96 8.78 -5.85
CA THR A 116 12.18 9.60 -6.01
C THR A 116 12.47 9.93 -7.46
N GLU A 117 12.35 8.95 -8.36
CA GLU A 117 12.58 9.14 -9.79
C GLU A 117 11.56 10.11 -10.39
N LEU A 118 10.29 9.99 -10.00
CA LEU A 118 9.21 10.84 -10.46
C LEU A 118 9.40 12.30 -10.01
N VAL A 119 9.77 12.51 -8.75
CA VAL A 119 10.00 13.84 -8.19
C VAL A 119 11.26 14.48 -8.77
N GLN A 120 12.32 13.72 -8.98
CA GLN A 120 13.57 14.22 -9.56
C GLN A 120 13.39 14.65 -11.04
N ALA A 121 12.65 13.90 -11.84
CA ALA A 121 12.35 14.25 -13.22
C ALA A 121 11.63 15.60 -13.35
N LEU A 122 10.86 16.00 -12.34
CA LEU A 122 10.12 17.26 -12.31
C LEU A 122 10.97 18.46 -11.85
N ARG A 123 12.07 18.23 -11.12
CA ARG A 123 12.92 19.31 -10.57
C ARG A 123 13.75 20.05 -11.64
N GLY A 124 14.01 19.42 -12.78
CA GLY A 124 14.91 19.94 -13.83
C GLY A 124 14.31 21.00 -14.76
N GLY A 125 12.97 21.14 -14.85
CA GLY A 125 12.28 21.97 -15.86
C GLY A 125 11.38 23.08 -15.32
N GLY A 126 11.42 23.35 -14.01
CA GLY A 126 10.43 24.19 -13.32
C GLY A 126 9.13 23.40 -13.09
N VAL A 127 8.73 23.29 -11.81
CA VAL A 127 7.60 22.47 -11.40
C VAL A 127 6.31 23.01 -12.02
N PRO A 128 5.54 22.21 -12.78
CA PRO A 128 4.21 22.58 -13.21
C PRO A 128 3.27 22.84 -12.02
N ASP A 129 2.21 23.60 -12.25
CA ASP A 129 1.21 23.84 -11.19
C ASP A 129 0.45 22.56 -10.83
N LEU A 130 0.26 21.66 -11.79
CA LEU A 130 -0.31 20.35 -11.57
C LEU A 130 0.41 19.29 -12.43
N VAL A 131 0.81 18.20 -11.81
CA VAL A 131 1.28 17.00 -12.49
C VAL A 131 0.34 15.85 -12.14
N ALA A 132 -0.31 15.30 -13.15
CA ALA A 132 -1.11 14.08 -13.00
C ALA A 132 -0.31 12.88 -13.49
N PHE A 133 -0.24 11.83 -12.68
CA PHE A 133 0.43 10.59 -13.05
C PHE A 133 -0.58 9.61 -13.65
N VAL A 134 -0.21 9.02 -14.77
CA VAL A 134 -1.04 8.05 -15.49
C VAL A 134 -0.29 6.75 -15.71
N HIS A 135 -1.01 5.65 -15.72
CA HIS A 135 -0.45 4.34 -16.04
C HIS A 135 -1.35 3.62 -17.05
N ARG A 136 -0.83 2.54 -17.63
CA ARG A 136 -1.62 1.72 -18.55
C ARG A 136 -2.79 1.10 -17.79
N SER A 137 -4.01 1.30 -18.29
CA SER A 137 -5.22 0.66 -17.75
C SER A 137 -5.20 -0.84 -18.08
N PRO A 138 -5.64 -1.70 -17.16
CA PRO A 138 -5.89 -3.10 -17.46
C PRO A 138 -7.10 -3.32 -18.38
N GLY A 139 -7.94 -2.29 -18.56
CA GLY A 139 -9.08 -2.30 -19.47
C GLY A 139 -8.74 -1.87 -20.89
N ASP A 140 -9.68 -2.08 -21.81
CA ASP A 140 -9.50 -1.76 -23.22
C ASP A 140 -9.71 -0.28 -23.57
N ALA A 141 -10.20 0.52 -22.63
CA ALA A 141 -10.53 1.92 -22.89
C ALA A 141 -10.13 2.84 -21.72
N THR A 142 -9.62 4.00 -22.07
CA THR A 142 -9.39 5.09 -21.10
C THR A 142 -10.73 5.61 -20.57
N ALA A 143 -10.88 5.75 -19.26
CA ALA A 143 -12.04 6.34 -18.62
C ALA A 143 -12.31 7.77 -19.13
N LEU A 144 -13.59 8.19 -19.18
CA LEU A 144 -13.98 9.49 -19.73
C LEU A 144 -13.28 10.67 -19.03
N ALA A 145 -13.22 10.63 -17.71
CA ALA A 145 -12.53 11.66 -16.90
C ALA A 145 -11.03 11.75 -17.25
N THR A 146 -10.35 10.61 -17.38
CA THR A 146 -8.95 10.58 -17.79
C THR A 146 -8.75 11.11 -19.20
N ARG A 147 -9.62 10.76 -20.17
CA ARG A 147 -9.56 11.34 -21.53
C ARG A 147 -9.71 12.85 -21.53
N ARG A 148 -10.63 13.38 -20.72
CA ARG A 148 -10.84 14.81 -20.62
C ARG A 148 -9.59 15.49 -20.06
N LEU A 149 -8.99 14.94 -19.02
CA LEU A 149 -7.74 15.44 -18.44
C LEU A 149 -6.59 15.44 -19.45
N LEU A 150 -6.42 14.35 -20.21
CA LEU A 150 -5.40 14.24 -21.23
C LEU A 150 -5.56 15.29 -22.33
N ARG A 151 -6.81 15.64 -22.70
CA ARG A 151 -7.06 16.74 -23.68
C ARG A 151 -6.71 18.11 -23.08
N ILE A 152 -7.08 18.37 -21.82
CA ILE A 152 -6.75 19.62 -21.15
C ILE A 152 -5.23 19.84 -21.09
N ALA A 153 -4.48 18.75 -20.88
CA ALA A 153 -3.03 18.77 -20.80
C ALA A 153 -2.34 18.70 -22.20
N GLU A 154 -3.12 18.70 -23.30
CA GLU A 154 -2.61 18.53 -24.67
C GLU A 154 -1.75 17.27 -24.85
N HIS A 155 -1.99 16.24 -24.02
CA HIS A 155 -1.23 14.99 -24.04
C HIS A 155 -1.68 14.11 -25.23
N PRO A 156 -0.76 13.61 -26.05
CA PRO A 156 -1.09 12.78 -27.22
C PRO A 156 -1.75 11.46 -26.76
N LEU A 157 -2.95 11.18 -27.29
CA LEU A 157 -3.64 9.90 -27.10
C LEU A 157 -3.12 8.90 -28.13
N ASN A 158 -2.12 8.13 -27.78
CA ASN A 158 -1.44 7.17 -28.70
C ASN A 158 -2.17 5.80 -28.77
N GLY A 159 -3.48 5.77 -28.64
CA GLY A 159 -4.27 4.53 -28.72
C GLY A 159 -4.12 3.59 -27.51
N GLN A 160 -3.38 3.98 -26.48
CA GLN A 160 -3.24 3.22 -25.26
C GLN A 160 -4.37 3.58 -24.28
N ALA A 161 -4.94 2.59 -23.62
CA ALA A 161 -5.84 2.81 -22.50
C ALA A 161 -5.04 3.27 -21.28
N LEU A 162 -5.36 4.46 -20.75
CA LEU A 162 -4.68 5.06 -19.60
C LEU A 162 -5.65 5.32 -18.46
N GLU A 163 -5.17 5.15 -17.24
CA GLU A 163 -5.85 5.51 -16.00
C GLU A 163 -5.00 6.46 -15.16
N LEU A 164 -5.67 7.31 -14.38
CA LEU A 164 -5.01 8.10 -13.34
C LEU A 164 -4.51 7.18 -12.23
N ALA A 165 -3.27 7.38 -11.83
CA ALA A 165 -2.75 6.80 -10.60
C ALA A 165 -3.35 7.50 -9.38
N GLY A 166 -3.35 6.85 -8.24
CA GLY A 166 -3.71 7.46 -6.95
C GLY A 166 -2.65 8.42 -6.41
N VAL A 167 -1.89 9.06 -7.28
CA VAL A 167 -0.86 10.04 -6.93
C VAL A 167 -0.89 11.20 -7.91
N CYS A 168 -0.71 12.43 -7.39
CA CYS A 168 -0.55 13.64 -8.19
C CYS A 168 0.33 14.66 -7.42
N MET A 169 0.88 15.64 -8.12
CA MET A 169 1.71 16.67 -7.51
C MET A 169 1.17 18.06 -7.85
N PHE A 170 1.06 18.91 -6.84
CA PHE A 170 0.76 20.32 -6.99
C PHE A 170 2.03 21.15 -6.78
N GLY A 171 2.29 22.07 -7.70
CA GLY A 171 3.36 23.04 -7.58
C GLY A 171 3.10 24.07 -6.47
N PRO A 172 4.06 24.96 -6.20
CA PRO A 172 3.95 25.96 -5.14
C PRO A 172 2.66 26.79 -5.24
N GLY A 173 1.87 26.82 -4.17
CA GLY A 173 0.59 27.56 -4.08
C GLY A 173 -0.54 27.01 -4.98
N ALA A 174 -0.29 26.01 -5.80
CA ALA A 174 -1.27 25.53 -6.77
C ALA A 174 -2.46 24.86 -6.11
N LEU A 175 -2.26 24.09 -5.05
CA LEU A 175 -3.35 23.44 -4.30
C LEU A 175 -4.32 24.49 -3.74
N ARG A 176 -3.80 25.55 -3.17
CA ARG A 176 -4.62 26.66 -2.62
C ARG A 176 -5.39 27.39 -3.72
N ARG A 177 -4.74 27.69 -4.87
CA ARG A 177 -5.41 28.34 -6.03
C ARG A 177 -6.48 27.44 -6.65
N ALA A 178 -6.30 26.13 -6.61
CA ALA A 178 -7.23 25.16 -7.16
C ALA A 178 -8.56 25.10 -6.40
N GLN A 179 -8.61 25.61 -5.15
CA GLN A 179 -9.77 25.51 -4.26
C GLN A 179 -10.34 24.08 -4.28
N PRO A 180 -9.62 23.09 -3.72
CA PRO A 180 -9.97 21.70 -3.89
C PRO A 180 -11.28 21.38 -3.15
N THR A 181 -12.36 21.19 -3.91
CA THR A 181 -13.62 20.66 -3.43
C THR A 181 -14.02 19.50 -4.34
N HIS A 182 -14.53 18.42 -3.78
CA HIS A 182 -15.00 17.23 -4.52
C HIS A 182 -14.00 16.61 -5.50
N TRP A 183 -12.70 16.84 -5.34
CA TRP A 183 -11.68 16.35 -6.27
C TRP A 183 -11.09 15.00 -5.92
N TRP A 184 -11.49 14.43 -4.80
CA TRP A 184 -11.04 13.10 -4.36
C TRP A 184 -12.24 12.20 -4.13
N GLN A 185 -12.37 11.15 -4.94
CA GLN A 185 -13.46 10.19 -4.88
C GLN A 185 -12.94 8.78 -5.11
N ASP A 186 -13.50 7.81 -4.41
CA ASP A 186 -13.19 6.38 -4.56
C ASP A 186 -11.68 6.06 -4.53
N GLY A 187 -10.94 6.74 -3.66
CA GLY A 187 -9.49 6.55 -3.52
C GLY A 187 -8.65 7.06 -4.67
N ARG A 188 -9.22 7.85 -5.57
CA ARG A 188 -8.54 8.41 -6.75
C ARG A 188 -8.82 9.91 -6.88
N PRO A 189 -7.86 10.67 -7.46
CA PRO A 189 -8.12 12.07 -7.75
C PRO A 189 -9.08 12.22 -8.94
N ASP A 190 -10.16 12.98 -8.77
CA ASP A 190 -10.90 13.55 -9.89
C ASP A 190 -10.34 14.94 -10.18
N LEU A 191 -9.31 15.00 -10.99
CA LEU A 191 -8.58 16.22 -11.30
C LEU A 191 -9.22 17.08 -12.40
N THR A 192 -10.33 16.65 -13.01
CA THR A 192 -10.88 17.31 -14.20
C THR A 192 -11.27 18.75 -13.92
N GLY A 193 -12.11 18.98 -12.92
CA GLY A 193 -12.57 20.33 -12.58
C GLY A 193 -11.47 21.25 -12.04
N ILE A 194 -10.52 20.66 -11.28
CA ILE A 194 -9.33 21.37 -10.80
C ILE A 194 -8.45 21.81 -11.97
N SER A 195 -8.18 20.89 -12.91
CA SER A 195 -7.36 21.17 -14.07
C SER A 195 -7.94 22.27 -14.94
N GLU A 196 -9.26 22.26 -15.17
CA GLU A 196 -9.94 23.32 -15.93
C GLU A 196 -9.76 24.69 -15.28
N ARG A 197 -9.96 24.80 -13.96
CA ARG A 197 -9.78 26.06 -13.24
C ARG A 197 -8.32 26.54 -13.26
N LEU A 198 -7.38 25.64 -13.04
CA LEU A 198 -5.95 25.97 -13.07
C LEU A 198 -5.52 26.42 -14.47
N VAL A 199 -5.89 25.72 -15.52
CA VAL A 199 -5.56 26.11 -16.91
C VAL A 199 -6.21 27.44 -17.29
N GLN A 200 -7.48 27.69 -16.91
CA GLN A 200 -8.13 28.98 -17.13
C GLN A 200 -7.40 30.15 -16.43
N SER A 201 -6.72 29.89 -15.32
CA SER A 201 -5.88 30.86 -14.62
C SER A 201 -4.47 31.00 -15.18
N GLY A 202 -4.16 30.35 -16.31
CA GLY A 202 -2.83 30.35 -16.95
C GLY A 202 -1.82 29.39 -16.31
N ALA A 203 -2.28 28.46 -15.47
CA ALA A 203 -1.43 27.48 -14.85
C ALA A 203 -0.93 26.42 -15.84
N ARG A 204 0.27 25.94 -15.59
CA ARG A 204 0.88 24.84 -16.41
C ARG A 204 0.52 23.49 -15.81
N MET A 205 0.03 22.61 -16.67
CA MET A 205 -0.26 21.24 -16.31
C MET A 205 0.64 20.27 -17.09
N ALA A 206 1.02 19.16 -16.46
CA ALA A 206 1.76 18.08 -17.10
C ALA A 206 1.12 16.73 -16.80
N ILE A 207 1.22 15.83 -17.74
CA ILE A 207 0.89 14.40 -17.57
C ILE A 207 2.22 13.65 -17.58
N GLN A 208 2.41 12.85 -16.54
CA GLN A 208 3.61 12.01 -16.40
C GLN A 208 3.21 10.53 -16.40
N PRO A 209 3.58 9.78 -17.45
CA PRO A 209 3.43 8.34 -17.45
C PRO A 209 4.29 7.68 -16.37
N ILE A 210 3.71 6.67 -15.71
CA ILE A 210 4.41 5.81 -14.77
C ILE A 210 4.28 4.35 -15.20
N HIS A 211 5.16 3.48 -14.70
CA HIS A 211 5.19 2.07 -15.08
C HIS A 211 3.93 1.33 -14.64
N GLY A 212 3.40 1.64 -13.45
CA GLY A 212 2.17 1.05 -12.96
C GLY A 212 1.76 1.59 -11.59
N TRP A 213 0.52 1.29 -11.24
CA TRP A 213 -0.08 1.63 -9.96
C TRP A 213 -0.85 0.43 -9.44
N LEU A 214 -0.55 0.02 -8.21
CA LEU A 214 -1.27 -1.03 -7.50
C LEU A 214 -2.03 -0.40 -6.34
N GLN A 215 -3.33 -0.66 -6.25
CA GLN A 215 -4.19 -0.18 -5.16
C GLN A 215 -5.00 -1.33 -4.59
N TYR A 216 -5.14 -1.36 -3.27
CA TYR A 216 -6.02 -2.30 -2.62
C TYR A 216 -7.48 -1.86 -2.78
N GLY A 217 -8.29 -2.70 -3.38
CA GLY A 217 -9.72 -2.48 -3.62
C GLY A 217 -10.58 -3.57 -2.99
N GLY A 218 -10.09 -4.20 -1.90
CA GLY A 218 -10.84 -5.23 -1.16
C GLY A 218 -10.55 -6.68 -1.59
N SER A 219 -9.72 -6.94 -2.60
CA SER A 219 -9.47 -8.32 -3.04
C SER A 219 -8.16 -8.90 -2.52
N THR A 220 -8.17 -10.19 -2.16
CA THR A 220 -6.99 -10.97 -1.80
C THR A 220 -5.89 -10.89 -2.86
N ARG A 221 -6.26 -10.95 -4.13
CA ARG A 221 -5.32 -10.85 -5.25
C ARG A 221 -4.53 -9.53 -5.23
N GLN A 222 -5.21 -8.40 -5.04
CA GLN A 222 -4.55 -7.09 -4.99
C GLN A 222 -3.61 -6.98 -3.77
N LEU A 223 -4.01 -7.54 -2.64
CA LEU A 223 -3.17 -7.56 -1.44
C LEU A 223 -1.89 -8.39 -1.67
N LEU A 224 -1.99 -9.54 -2.31
CA LEU A 224 -0.84 -10.37 -2.67
C LEU A 224 0.09 -9.69 -3.69
N GLU A 225 -0.45 -8.96 -4.67
CA GLU A 225 0.35 -8.19 -5.63
C GLU A 225 1.08 -7.02 -4.94
N LEU A 226 0.44 -6.32 -4.00
CA LEU A 226 1.09 -5.30 -3.18
C LEU A 226 2.19 -5.91 -2.30
N ASN A 227 1.93 -7.07 -1.68
CA ASN A 227 2.93 -7.79 -0.90
C ASN A 227 4.15 -8.16 -1.75
N ARG A 228 3.93 -8.66 -2.97
CA ARG A 228 4.98 -8.97 -3.92
C ARG A 228 5.81 -7.72 -4.25
N LEU A 229 5.15 -6.60 -4.59
CA LEU A 229 5.81 -5.33 -4.91
C LEU A 229 6.73 -4.84 -3.78
N VAL A 230 6.24 -4.92 -2.54
CA VAL A 230 7.03 -4.47 -1.38
C VAL A 230 8.21 -5.41 -1.12
N LEU A 231 8.01 -6.72 -1.20
CA LEU A 231 9.08 -7.70 -1.00
C LEU A 231 10.15 -7.65 -2.10
N ASP A 232 9.77 -7.36 -3.37
CA ASP A 232 10.73 -7.09 -4.45
C ASP A 232 11.60 -5.87 -4.11
N ALA A 233 11.02 -4.78 -3.62
CA ALA A 233 11.77 -3.59 -3.22
C ALA A 233 12.76 -3.89 -2.08
N LEU A 234 12.34 -4.65 -1.06
CA LEU A 234 13.22 -5.08 0.03
C LEU A 234 14.41 -5.90 -0.46
N SER A 235 14.25 -6.69 -1.53
CA SER A 235 15.33 -7.50 -2.08
C SER A 235 16.43 -6.66 -2.74
N HIS A 236 16.13 -5.46 -3.18
CA HIS A 236 17.11 -4.51 -3.74
C HIS A 236 17.80 -3.64 -2.68
N GLU A 237 17.16 -3.46 -1.52
CA GLU A 237 17.66 -2.60 -0.45
C GLU A 237 18.32 -3.38 0.69
N ALA A 238 18.21 -4.72 0.68
CA ALA A 238 18.54 -5.51 1.85
C ALA A 238 20.01 -5.34 2.27
N PRO A 239 20.24 -4.76 3.44
CA PRO A 239 21.39 -5.16 4.21
C PRO A 239 21.13 -6.63 4.57
N THR A 240 22.15 -7.42 4.43
CA THR A 240 22.26 -8.76 4.99
C THR A 240 21.78 -8.71 6.46
N GLY A 241 20.44 -8.77 6.62
CA GLY A 241 19.79 -8.67 7.93
C GLY A 241 19.95 -9.98 8.65
N ALA A 242 19.75 -9.95 9.91
CA ALA A 242 19.87 -10.97 10.93
C ALA A 242 20.33 -12.34 10.39
N ARG A 243 21.59 -12.65 10.60
CA ARG A 243 22.07 -14.02 10.51
C ARG A 243 21.12 -14.88 11.37
N ILE A 244 20.26 -15.64 10.70
CA ILE A 244 19.89 -16.89 11.30
C ILE A 244 21.23 -17.61 11.39
N ASP A 245 21.65 -17.99 12.60
CA ASP A 245 22.80 -18.84 12.75
C ASP A 245 22.60 -19.97 11.73
N ASP A 246 23.58 -20.12 10.85
CA ASP A 246 23.59 -21.15 9.82
C ASP A 246 23.80 -22.47 10.57
N ASP A 247 22.75 -22.86 11.33
CA ASP A 247 22.63 -24.13 11.98
C ASP A 247 22.43 -25.13 10.84
N GLU A 248 23.18 -26.22 10.82
CA GLU A 248 23.15 -27.28 9.80
C GLU A 248 21.73 -27.77 9.48
N THR A 249 20.72 -27.35 10.26
CA THR A 249 19.33 -27.71 10.13
C THR A 249 18.47 -26.75 9.31
N ASN A 250 18.93 -25.51 9.09
CA ASN A 250 18.17 -24.48 8.36
C ASN A 250 18.79 -24.19 6.98
N ARG A 251 17.94 -23.96 5.97
CA ARG A 251 18.36 -23.53 4.64
C ARG A 251 17.69 -22.22 4.26
N ILE A 252 18.48 -21.16 4.11
CA ILE A 252 18.00 -19.83 3.73
C ILE A 252 18.55 -19.47 2.36
N GLU A 253 17.68 -19.16 1.40
CA GLU A 253 18.04 -18.83 0.02
C GLU A 253 17.43 -17.49 -0.41
N GLY A 254 18.22 -16.65 -1.08
CA GLY A 254 17.77 -15.34 -1.59
C GLY A 254 17.63 -14.29 -0.49
N CYS A 255 16.82 -13.25 -0.75
CA CYS A 255 16.60 -12.17 0.20
C CYS A 255 15.53 -12.55 1.23
N VAL A 256 15.95 -12.88 2.44
CA VAL A 256 15.05 -13.22 3.55
C VAL A 256 15.32 -12.28 4.72
N VAL A 257 14.28 -11.59 5.19
CA VAL A 257 14.34 -10.74 6.38
C VAL A 257 13.70 -11.51 7.53
N VAL A 258 14.47 -11.81 8.56
CA VAL A 258 13.98 -12.48 9.77
C VAL A 258 14.17 -11.57 10.97
N HIS A 259 13.09 -11.36 11.74
CA HIS A 259 13.17 -10.58 12.96
C HIS A 259 14.07 -11.28 14.00
N PRO A 260 14.93 -10.56 14.76
CA PRO A 260 15.86 -11.16 15.71
C PRO A 260 15.22 -12.02 16.82
N THR A 261 13.94 -11.79 17.15
CA THR A 261 13.20 -12.59 18.14
C THR A 261 12.47 -13.80 17.52
N ALA A 262 12.49 -13.94 16.19
CA ALA A 262 11.86 -15.09 15.55
C ALA A 262 12.72 -16.35 15.72
N ARG A 263 12.04 -17.50 15.83
CA ARG A 263 12.67 -18.82 15.93
C ARG A 263 12.43 -19.62 14.65
N VAL A 264 13.51 -20.04 14.01
CA VAL A 264 13.46 -20.87 12.79
C VAL A 264 14.28 -22.12 13.04
N GLU A 265 13.68 -23.31 12.90
CA GLU A 265 14.35 -24.58 13.12
C GLU A 265 13.94 -25.63 12.07
N SER A 266 14.92 -26.40 11.58
CA SER A 266 14.72 -27.48 10.61
C SER A 266 13.86 -27.07 9.42
N SER A 267 14.07 -25.84 8.91
CA SER A 267 13.19 -25.23 7.92
C SER A 267 13.96 -24.68 6.72
N THR A 268 13.30 -24.65 5.58
CA THR A 268 13.80 -24.00 4.36
C THR A 268 13.01 -22.72 4.10
N ILE A 269 13.70 -21.59 3.95
CA ILE A 269 13.07 -20.32 3.58
C ILE A 269 13.72 -19.80 2.29
N VAL A 270 12.89 -19.53 1.29
CA VAL A 270 13.30 -19.02 -0.02
C VAL A 270 12.75 -17.60 -0.20
N GLY A 271 13.64 -16.63 -0.35
CA GLY A 271 13.25 -15.22 -0.55
C GLY A 271 12.77 -14.89 -1.98
N PRO A 272 12.20 -13.71 -2.19
CA PRO A 272 11.95 -12.68 -1.19
C PRO A 272 10.90 -13.10 -0.14
N ALA A 273 11.25 -13.05 1.14
CA ALA A 273 10.34 -13.43 2.23
C ALA A 273 10.66 -12.64 3.51
N ILE A 274 9.66 -12.48 4.38
CA ILE A 274 9.82 -11.82 5.67
C ILE A 274 9.20 -12.64 6.79
N VAL A 275 9.91 -12.75 7.92
CA VAL A 275 9.46 -13.41 9.14
C VAL A 275 9.44 -12.39 10.27
N GLY A 276 8.27 -12.17 10.87
CA GLY A 276 8.01 -11.15 11.89
C GLY A 276 8.50 -11.52 13.29
N ALA A 277 8.38 -10.56 14.20
CA ALA A 277 8.78 -10.70 15.59
C ALA A 277 8.07 -11.89 16.29
N ASP A 278 8.79 -12.62 17.13
CA ASP A 278 8.28 -13.73 17.93
C ASP A 278 7.58 -14.84 17.11
N ALA A 279 7.76 -14.84 15.79
CA ALA A 279 7.28 -15.91 14.93
C ALA A 279 8.09 -17.18 15.14
N THR A 280 7.42 -18.33 15.04
CA THR A 280 8.02 -19.67 15.18
C THR A 280 7.79 -20.45 13.90
N VAL A 281 8.87 -20.90 13.26
CA VAL A 281 8.83 -21.67 11.99
C VAL A 281 9.61 -22.98 12.21
N LEU A 282 8.91 -24.11 12.23
CA LEU A 282 9.46 -25.43 12.58
C LEU A 282 9.13 -26.45 11.50
N ASN A 283 10.13 -27.21 11.05
CA ASN A 283 9.95 -28.26 10.04
C ASN A 283 9.11 -27.81 8.84
N ALA A 284 9.35 -26.60 8.34
CA ALA A 284 8.51 -25.94 7.37
C ALA A 284 9.27 -25.51 6.11
N TYR A 285 8.53 -25.36 5.02
CA TYR A 285 9.01 -24.70 3.81
C TYR A 285 8.27 -23.39 3.61
N ILE A 286 9.01 -22.28 3.59
CA ILE A 286 8.50 -20.95 3.30
C ILE A 286 9.06 -20.50 1.96
N GLY A 287 8.21 -20.47 0.94
CA GLY A 287 8.58 -20.06 -0.42
C GLY A 287 8.53 -18.54 -0.62
N SER A 288 8.99 -18.13 -1.81
CA SER A 288 9.11 -16.73 -2.19
C SER A 288 7.79 -15.95 -2.05
N TYR A 289 7.90 -14.63 -1.85
CA TYR A 289 6.79 -13.69 -1.71
C TYR A 289 5.85 -14.00 -0.54
N THR A 290 6.40 -14.61 0.49
CA THR A 290 5.65 -14.95 1.70
C THR A 290 5.98 -14.00 2.85
N SER A 291 4.95 -13.52 3.52
CA SER A 291 5.05 -12.70 4.73
C SER A 291 4.48 -13.46 5.92
N ILE A 292 5.33 -13.78 6.88
CA ILE A 292 4.97 -14.42 8.15
C ILE A 292 4.89 -13.31 9.21
N GLY A 293 3.70 -13.07 9.76
CA GLY A 293 3.43 -12.01 10.74
C GLY A 293 4.03 -12.27 12.12
N ALA A 294 3.95 -11.26 12.98
CA ALA A 294 4.42 -11.37 14.36
C ALA A 294 3.63 -12.43 15.15
N GLY A 295 4.35 -13.22 15.97
CA GLY A 295 3.75 -14.26 16.81
C GLY A 295 3.08 -15.41 16.04
N VAL A 296 3.28 -15.51 14.74
CA VAL A 296 2.78 -16.62 13.92
C VAL A 296 3.51 -17.90 14.27
N HIS A 297 2.78 -19.02 14.34
CA HIS A 297 3.35 -20.34 14.52
C HIS A 297 3.08 -21.21 13.28
N VAL A 298 4.16 -21.63 12.62
CA VAL A 298 4.13 -22.55 11.47
C VAL A 298 4.89 -23.82 11.84
N GLU A 299 4.25 -24.97 11.71
CA GLU A 299 4.88 -26.26 11.98
C GLU A 299 4.42 -27.32 10.96
N GLY A 300 5.38 -28.03 10.34
CA GLY A 300 5.07 -29.08 9.38
C GLY A 300 4.20 -28.65 8.21
N ALA A 301 4.48 -27.48 7.64
CA ALA A 301 3.67 -26.86 6.58
C ALA A 301 4.54 -26.29 5.47
N GLU A 302 3.99 -26.26 4.25
CA GLU A 302 4.58 -25.58 3.10
C GLU A 302 3.73 -24.37 2.73
N ILE A 303 4.34 -23.17 2.64
CA ILE A 303 3.64 -21.90 2.39
C ILE A 303 4.41 -21.11 1.33
N GLU A 304 3.73 -20.61 0.32
CA GLU A 304 4.33 -19.84 -0.77
C GLU A 304 3.40 -18.72 -1.23
N ARG A 305 3.94 -17.56 -1.63
CA ARG A 305 3.21 -16.40 -2.14
C ARG A 305 2.01 -16.00 -1.29
N SER A 306 2.17 -16.02 0.03
CA SER A 306 1.07 -15.88 0.97
C SER A 306 1.35 -14.83 2.04
N ILE A 307 0.29 -14.30 2.64
CA ILE A 307 0.36 -13.40 3.78
C ILE A 307 -0.27 -14.09 4.98
N ILE A 308 0.52 -14.32 6.01
CA ILE A 308 0.07 -14.90 7.26
C ILE A 308 0.06 -13.79 8.32
N LEU A 309 -1.14 -13.35 8.70
CA LEU A 309 -1.30 -12.22 9.61
C LEU A 309 -0.94 -12.60 11.06
N PRO A 310 -0.62 -11.61 11.91
CA PRO A 310 -0.15 -11.84 13.27
C PRO A 310 -1.00 -12.81 14.09
N GLY A 311 -0.33 -13.64 14.90
CA GLY A 311 -0.95 -14.60 15.82
C GLY A 311 -1.51 -15.87 15.17
N ALA A 312 -1.54 -15.96 13.85
CA ALA A 312 -2.07 -17.14 13.16
C ALA A 312 -1.23 -18.39 13.46
N ARG A 313 -1.89 -19.56 13.45
CA ARG A 313 -1.27 -20.85 13.70
C ARG A 313 -1.57 -21.82 12.57
N ILE A 314 -0.53 -22.36 11.94
CA ILE A 314 -0.62 -23.30 10.82
C ILE A 314 0.17 -24.56 11.18
N THR A 315 -0.49 -25.72 11.32
CA THR A 315 0.17 -26.92 11.78
C THR A 315 -0.23 -28.14 10.96
N HIS A 316 0.79 -28.87 10.46
CA HIS A 316 0.68 -30.18 9.83
C HIS A 316 -0.34 -30.24 8.69
N ILE A 317 -0.42 -29.19 7.86
CA ILE A 317 -1.29 -29.19 6.69
C ILE A 317 -0.76 -30.17 5.64
N GLY A 318 -1.66 -30.97 5.07
CA GLY A 318 -1.29 -32.04 4.14
C GLY A 318 -0.94 -31.60 2.72
N GLY A 319 -0.95 -30.32 2.41
CA GLY A 319 -0.63 -29.75 1.10
C GLY A 319 0.06 -28.39 1.25
N ARG A 320 0.53 -27.82 0.12
CA ARG A 320 1.14 -26.50 0.09
C ARG A 320 0.06 -25.40 0.09
N LEU A 321 0.19 -24.44 0.97
CA LEU A 321 -0.63 -23.21 1.00
C LEU A 321 -0.02 -22.21 0.03
N VAL A 322 -0.72 -21.86 -1.05
CA VAL A 322 -0.22 -20.96 -2.09
C VAL A 322 -1.21 -19.83 -2.35
N GLY A 323 -0.72 -18.62 -2.53
CA GLY A 323 -1.53 -17.46 -2.93
C GLY A 323 -2.65 -17.12 -1.93
N SER A 324 -2.38 -17.28 -0.64
CA SER A 324 -3.39 -17.22 0.41
C SER A 324 -3.15 -16.07 1.37
N VAL A 325 -4.24 -15.54 1.94
CA VAL A 325 -4.20 -14.61 3.06
C VAL A 325 -4.85 -15.28 4.27
N VAL A 326 -4.08 -15.49 5.33
CA VAL A 326 -4.55 -16.08 6.58
C VAL A 326 -4.75 -14.97 7.61
N GLY A 327 -5.96 -14.85 8.13
CA GLY A 327 -6.38 -13.80 9.05
C GLY A 327 -5.63 -13.83 10.40
N ARG A 328 -5.77 -12.74 11.17
CA ARG A 328 -5.20 -12.65 12.52
C ARG A 328 -5.77 -13.77 13.42
N ASP A 329 -4.89 -14.37 14.22
CA ASP A 329 -5.22 -15.40 15.20
C ASP A 329 -5.95 -16.63 14.60
N ALA A 330 -6.00 -16.73 13.25
CA ALA A 330 -6.61 -17.85 12.55
C ALA A 330 -5.83 -19.15 12.79
N ARG A 331 -6.54 -20.27 12.77
CA ARG A 331 -5.94 -21.59 12.99
C ARG A 331 -6.24 -22.49 11.81
N ILE A 332 -5.19 -22.99 11.17
CA ILE A 332 -5.25 -23.97 10.10
C ILE A 332 -4.48 -25.20 10.56
N PHE A 333 -5.15 -26.33 10.65
CA PHE A 333 -4.49 -27.55 11.08
C PHE A 333 -5.17 -28.78 10.48
N ARG A 334 -4.41 -29.84 10.35
CA ARG A 334 -4.97 -31.12 9.95
C ARG A 334 -5.53 -31.84 11.20
N ASP A 335 -6.83 -32.10 11.15
CA ASP A 335 -7.47 -32.95 12.15
C ASP A 335 -7.20 -34.43 11.81
N PHE A 336 -6.53 -35.15 12.72
CA PHE A 336 -6.25 -36.59 12.60
C PHE A 336 -7.34 -37.47 13.23
N SER A 337 -8.41 -36.87 13.75
CA SER A 337 -9.53 -37.61 14.33
C SER A 337 -10.32 -38.39 13.28
N LEU A 338 -11.00 -39.45 13.72
CA LEU A 338 -11.88 -40.25 12.89
C LEU A 338 -13.34 -40.08 13.32
N PRO A 339 -14.29 -40.04 12.36
CA PRO A 339 -14.12 -40.08 10.89
C PRO A 339 -13.47 -38.80 10.37
N ARG A 340 -12.72 -38.92 9.28
CA ARG A 340 -12.12 -37.76 8.64
C ARG A 340 -13.20 -36.80 8.12
N ALA A 341 -13.18 -35.60 8.59
CA ALA A 341 -14.09 -34.53 8.17
C ALA A 341 -13.30 -33.26 7.88
N LEU A 342 -13.72 -32.50 6.85
CA LEU A 342 -13.27 -31.17 6.62
C LEU A 342 -14.22 -30.21 7.36
N ARG A 343 -13.67 -29.40 8.26
CA ARG A 343 -14.41 -28.31 8.93
C ARG A 343 -13.82 -27.00 8.44
N LEU A 344 -14.64 -26.17 7.83
CA LEU A 344 -14.26 -24.86 7.33
C LEU A 344 -15.04 -23.80 8.11
N ASP A 345 -14.33 -22.76 8.52
CA ASP A 345 -14.87 -21.50 8.99
C ASP A 345 -14.23 -20.43 8.10
N VAL A 346 -15.00 -19.96 7.12
CA VAL A 346 -14.51 -19.05 6.07
C VAL A 346 -15.20 -17.72 6.28
N GLY A 347 -14.41 -16.69 6.55
CA GLY A 347 -14.91 -15.32 6.71
C GLY A 347 -15.45 -14.73 5.41
N ASP A 348 -16.07 -13.55 5.50
CA ASP A 348 -16.69 -12.86 4.38
C ASP A 348 -15.71 -12.63 3.22
N GLY A 349 -16.14 -13.05 2.01
CA GLY A 349 -15.32 -12.95 0.81
C GLY A 349 -14.17 -13.96 0.71
N GLY A 350 -14.09 -14.94 1.63
CA GLY A 350 -13.09 -16.01 1.58
C GLY A 350 -13.39 -17.03 0.50
N GLU A 351 -12.37 -17.41 -0.27
CA GLU A 351 -12.42 -18.47 -1.28
C GLU A 351 -11.53 -19.63 -0.83
N VAL A 352 -12.07 -20.84 -0.87
CA VAL A 352 -11.36 -22.06 -0.51
C VAL A 352 -11.40 -23.06 -1.66
N ALA A 353 -10.26 -23.32 -2.27
CA ALA A 353 -10.12 -24.39 -3.25
C ALA A 353 -9.68 -25.69 -2.54
N LEU A 354 -10.47 -26.72 -2.69
CA LEU A 354 -10.20 -28.07 -2.16
C LEU A 354 -9.63 -28.96 -3.26
N CYS A 355 -8.50 -29.59 -3.00
CA CYS A 355 -7.86 -30.60 -3.87
C CYS A 355 -8.10 -32.00 -3.34
#